data_0a89ffce211f3af668cceda6a69683ba
#
_entry.id   0a89ffce211f3af668cceda6a69683ba
#
_cell.length_a   1.000
_cell.length_b   1.000
_cell.length_c   1.000
_cell.angle_alpha   90.00
_cell.angle_beta   90.00
_cell.angle_gamma   90.00
#
_symmetry.space_group_name_H-M   'P 1'
#
loop_
_entity.id
_entity.type
_entity.pdbx_description
1 polymer ?
#
loop_
_entity_poly.entity_id
_entity_poly.type
_entity_poly.pdbx_seq_one_letter_code
_entity_poly.pdbx_strand_id
1 'polypeptide(L)'
;MPSVNPEILSWARETAGLSLEEAAEKLGIHDSRGVNAAQRLAALEAGKDTPTRPILVRMAQKYRRPLVAFYMSSVPRKGERGQDFRTLPAGHSGAADALLDALVRDIRARQSMVRAILDDADEALPLPFIGSASISDGVPAVVASIRGRLNLDLVALRTHDRVCNQASVEEAFGLLRGRAEAVGIFVLLIGNLGSHHTAIDLETFRGFALADSVAPFVVINDQDNHTAWSFTLVHELAHLWIGETGVSGAQFGSPIERFCNDVAGEFLLPAEELHQLEVDSSTNLEVAERRISEFANDRNVSHSMVAYKLYRVGSISQNNWRELNSSFQRKWLQARAAQRQNARDSEGGPNYYVVRRHRLGHALLNLVRRMMADGLLSPSKAGKVLGVKPINVEALVNVAGSHHSGRAV
;
A
#
# COMPACT_ATOMS: atom_id res chain seq x y z
N MET A 1 9.15 -23.15 -32.71
CA MET A 1 8.68 -22.71 -31.35
C MET A 1 9.45 -21.45 -31.02
N PRO A 2 8.87 -20.43 -30.40
CA PRO A 2 9.63 -19.28 -29.96
C PRO A 2 10.73 -19.76 -28.97
N SER A 3 11.96 -19.30 -29.20
CA SER A 3 13.10 -19.63 -28.35
C SER A 3 13.07 -18.80 -27.07
N VAL A 4 13.43 -19.40 -25.95
CA VAL A 4 13.60 -18.68 -24.67
C VAL A 4 14.84 -17.79 -24.80
N ASN A 5 14.72 -16.53 -24.39
CA ASN A 5 15.84 -15.61 -24.40
C ASN A 5 16.66 -15.74 -23.10
N PRO A 6 17.93 -16.16 -23.14
CA PRO A 6 18.77 -16.32 -21.96
C PRO A 6 18.96 -15.02 -21.15
N GLU A 7 19.07 -13.87 -21.81
CA GLU A 7 19.20 -12.56 -21.13
C GLU A 7 17.97 -12.26 -20.27
N ILE A 8 16.79 -12.72 -20.69
CA ILE A 8 15.55 -12.54 -19.92
C ILE A 8 15.55 -13.44 -18.69
N LEU A 9 16.18 -14.63 -18.72
CA LEU A 9 16.29 -15.50 -17.55
C LEU A 9 17.12 -14.82 -16.46
N SER A 10 18.30 -14.31 -16.81
CA SER A 10 19.19 -13.58 -15.89
C SER A 10 18.48 -12.32 -15.34
N TRP A 11 17.92 -11.50 -16.23
CA TRP A 11 17.16 -10.31 -15.86
C TRP A 11 16.00 -10.63 -14.90
N ALA A 12 15.27 -11.70 -15.16
CA ALA A 12 14.12 -12.07 -14.31
C ALA A 12 14.57 -12.49 -12.90
N ARG A 13 15.67 -13.24 -12.78
CA ARG A 13 16.27 -13.61 -11.49
C ARG A 13 16.80 -12.41 -10.74
N GLU A 14 17.61 -11.58 -11.40
CA GLU A 14 18.22 -10.38 -10.78
C GLU A 14 17.17 -9.39 -10.30
N THR A 15 16.14 -9.16 -11.10
CA THR A 15 15.02 -8.29 -10.72
C THR A 15 14.07 -8.93 -9.71
N ALA A 16 14.21 -10.23 -9.42
CA ALA A 16 13.57 -10.90 -8.29
C ALA A 16 14.44 -10.84 -7.02
N GLY A 17 15.64 -10.19 -7.08
CA GLY A 17 16.56 -10.03 -5.97
C GLY A 17 17.18 -11.34 -5.50
N LEU A 18 17.38 -12.31 -6.40
CA LEU A 18 17.88 -13.66 -6.04
C LEU A 18 19.31 -13.88 -6.57
N SER A 19 20.17 -14.42 -5.72
CA SER A 19 21.44 -14.98 -6.16
C SER A 19 21.23 -16.24 -7.01
N LEU A 20 22.28 -16.76 -7.66
CA LEU A 20 22.20 -18.02 -8.41
C LEU A 20 21.89 -19.19 -7.49
N GLU A 21 22.47 -19.23 -6.29
CA GLU A 21 22.27 -20.26 -5.29
C GLU A 21 20.84 -20.27 -4.77
N GLU A 22 20.34 -19.11 -4.32
CA GLU A 22 18.97 -18.97 -3.83
C GLU A 22 17.93 -19.29 -4.90
N ALA A 23 18.19 -18.89 -6.13
CA ALA A 23 17.30 -19.17 -7.25
C ALA A 23 17.29 -20.66 -7.59
N ALA A 24 18.46 -21.32 -7.64
CA ALA A 24 18.55 -22.75 -7.91
C ALA A 24 17.80 -23.56 -6.85
N GLU A 25 17.97 -23.22 -5.56
CA GLU A 25 17.23 -23.84 -4.46
C GLU A 25 15.70 -23.67 -4.63
N LYS A 26 15.22 -22.42 -4.83
CA LYS A 26 13.79 -22.13 -5.00
C LYS A 26 13.17 -22.77 -6.24
N LEU A 27 13.97 -23.00 -7.27
CA LEU A 27 13.57 -23.69 -8.50
C LEU A 27 13.62 -25.22 -8.37
N GLY A 28 14.19 -25.76 -7.29
CA GLY A 28 14.41 -27.19 -7.11
C GLY A 28 15.37 -27.75 -8.16
N ILE A 29 16.41 -27.00 -8.50
CA ILE A 29 17.53 -27.47 -9.33
C ILE A 29 18.53 -28.11 -8.37
N HIS A 30 18.90 -29.35 -8.62
CA HIS A 30 19.82 -30.11 -7.77
C HIS A 30 21.15 -30.32 -8.48
N ASP A 31 22.18 -30.62 -7.72
CA ASP A 31 23.48 -31.02 -8.26
C ASP A 31 23.33 -32.29 -9.13
N SER A 32 24.05 -32.34 -10.23
CA SER A 32 24.03 -33.48 -11.14
C SER A 32 25.33 -33.60 -11.92
N ARG A 33 25.85 -34.80 -12.06
CA ARG A 33 27.05 -35.14 -12.85
C ARG A 33 28.27 -34.29 -12.51
N GLY A 34 28.47 -33.96 -11.21
CA GLY A 34 29.60 -33.16 -10.77
C GLY A 34 29.46 -31.65 -10.98
N VAL A 35 28.29 -31.17 -11.47
CA VAL A 35 27.97 -29.74 -11.64
C VAL A 35 27.00 -29.35 -10.54
N ASN A 36 27.29 -28.27 -9.80
CA ASN A 36 26.40 -27.78 -8.75
C ASN A 36 25.16 -27.09 -9.32
N ALA A 37 24.13 -26.93 -8.48
CA ALA A 37 22.84 -26.37 -8.87
C ALA A 37 22.93 -24.94 -9.43
N ALA A 38 23.75 -24.09 -8.82
CA ALA A 38 23.97 -22.71 -9.27
C ALA A 38 24.66 -22.65 -10.64
N GLN A 39 25.66 -23.51 -10.88
CA GLN A 39 26.32 -23.62 -12.18
C GLN A 39 25.36 -24.11 -13.27
N ARG A 40 24.46 -25.03 -12.94
CA ARG A 40 23.42 -25.49 -13.88
C ARG A 40 22.45 -24.39 -14.24
N LEU A 41 22.04 -23.57 -13.27
CA LEU A 41 21.22 -22.38 -13.53
C LEU A 41 21.96 -21.36 -14.37
N ALA A 42 23.22 -21.08 -14.06
CA ALA A 42 24.08 -20.19 -14.84
C ALA A 42 24.24 -20.65 -16.30
N ALA A 43 24.31 -21.97 -16.55
CA ALA A 43 24.36 -22.51 -17.92
C ALA A 43 23.06 -22.24 -18.71
N LEU A 44 21.89 -22.30 -18.06
CA LEU A 44 20.61 -21.90 -18.66
C LEU A 44 20.59 -20.40 -19.00
N GLU A 45 21.05 -19.54 -18.06
CA GLU A 45 21.13 -18.09 -18.23
C GLU A 45 22.19 -17.64 -19.24
N ALA A 46 23.20 -18.45 -19.47
CA ALA A 46 24.21 -18.24 -20.53
C ALA A 46 23.79 -18.80 -21.92
N GLY A 47 22.61 -19.42 -22.01
CA GLY A 47 22.16 -20.04 -23.25
C GLY A 47 22.92 -21.30 -23.66
N LYS A 48 23.74 -21.88 -22.77
CA LYS A 48 24.45 -23.15 -23.00
C LYS A 48 23.52 -24.35 -22.93
N ASP A 49 22.47 -24.23 -22.13
CA ASP A 49 21.40 -25.21 -21.99
C ASP A 49 20.04 -24.56 -22.18
N THR A 50 19.04 -25.37 -22.57
CA THR A 50 17.66 -24.88 -22.77
C THR A 50 16.78 -25.28 -21.57
N PRO A 51 16.08 -24.34 -20.91
CA PRO A 51 15.21 -24.67 -19.80
C PRO A 51 14.00 -25.48 -20.27
N THR A 52 13.66 -26.53 -19.54
CA THR A 52 12.43 -27.29 -19.80
C THR A 52 11.20 -26.46 -19.42
N ARG A 53 10.04 -26.77 -20.01
CA ARG A 53 8.78 -26.11 -19.67
C ARG A 53 8.45 -26.12 -18.16
N PRO A 54 8.63 -27.23 -17.41
CA PRO A 54 8.43 -27.24 -15.97
C PRO A 54 9.35 -26.27 -15.21
N ILE A 55 10.60 -26.12 -15.65
CA ILE A 55 11.55 -25.13 -15.06
C ILE A 55 11.07 -23.71 -15.37
N LEU A 56 10.68 -23.40 -16.61
CA LEU A 56 10.15 -22.10 -16.97
C LEU A 56 8.88 -21.72 -16.19
N VAL A 57 7.98 -22.67 -15.97
CA VAL A 57 6.78 -22.44 -15.13
C VAL A 57 7.17 -22.11 -13.70
N ARG A 58 8.16 -22.84 -13.13
CA ARG A 58 8.69 -22.54 -11.79
C ARG A 58 9.39 -21.19 -11.76
N MET A 59 10.19 -20.84 -12.78
CA MET A 59 10.81 -19.52 -12.91
C MET A 59 9.74 -18.41 -12.97
N ALA A 60 8.69 -18.56 -13.78
CA ALA A 60 7.59 -17.62 -13.85
C ALA A 60 6.95 -17.38 -12.48
N GLN A 61 6.73 -18.42 -11.70
CA GLN A 61 6.17 -18.33 -10.36
C GLN A 61 7.15 -17.71 -9.35
N LYS A 62 8.39 -18.18 -9.31
CA LYS A 62 9.40 -17.76 -8.31
C LYS A 62 9.95 -16.36 -8.59
N TYR A 63 10.14 -15.99 -9.87
CA TYR A 63 10.59 -14.66 -10.29
C TYR A 63 9.43 -13.68 -10.48
N ARG A 64 8.17 -14.15 -10.29
CA ARG A 64 6.94 -13.34 -10.43
C ARG A 64 6.87 -12.61 -11.77
N ARG A 65 7.05 -13.38 -12.83
CA ARG A 65 6.95 -12.92 -14.22
C ARG A 65 5.92 -13.77 -14.98
N PRO A 66 5.14 -13.18 -15.89
CA PRO A 66 4.30 -13.97 -16.80
C PRO A 66 5.18 -14.93 -17.60
N LEU A 67 4.73 -16.15 -17.83
CA LEU A 67 5.50 -17.14 -18.61
C LEU A 67 5.90 -16.59 -19.99
N VAL A 68 5.03 -15.78 -20.60
CA VAL A 68 5.28 -15.15 -21.92
C VAL A 68 6.49 -14.21 -21.89
N ALA A 69 6.83 -13.63 -20.72
CA ALA A 69 7.98 -12.72 -20.62
C ALA A 69 9.30 -13.39 -21.00
N PHE A 70 9.45 -14.69 -20.77
CA PHE A 70 10.68 -15.44 -21.10
C PHE A 70 10.91 -15.65 -22.61
N TYR A 71 9.92 -15.31 -23.42
CA TYR A 71 9.96 -15.36 -24.87
C TYR A 71 10.10 -13.99 -25.53
N MET A 72 10.32 -12.93 -24.75
CA MET A 72 10.54 -11.59 -25.27
C MET A 72 11.89 -11.52 -25.99
N SER A 73 11.96 -10.72 -27.05
CA SER A 73 13.17 -10.56 -27.87
C SER A 73 14.29 -9.77 -27.19
N SER A 74 13.93 -8.92 -26.22
CA SER A 74 14.88 -8.07 -25.50
C SER A 74 14.44 -7.85 -24.05
N VAL A 75 15.42 -7.55 -23.21
CA VAL A 75 15.18 -7.18 -21.80
C VAL A 75 14.41 -5.85 -21.77
N PRO A 76 13.29 -5.75 -21.04
CA PRO A 76 12.56 -4.49 -20.88
C PRO A 76 13.47 -3.39 -20.35
N ARG A 77 13.50 -2.24 -21.01
CA ARG A 77 14.27 -1.07 -20.56
C ARG A 77 13.73 -0.55 -19.23
N LYS A 78 14.62 -0.07 -18.35
CA LYS A 78 14.22 0.51 -17.03
C LYS A 78 13.20 1.65 -17.16
N GLY A 79 13.16 2.38 -18.29
CA GLY A 79 12.20 3.46 -18.59
C GLY A 79 10.79 3.01 -18.96
N GLU A 80 10.61 1.76 -19.43
CA GLU A 80 9.29 1.20 -19.77
C GLU A 80 8.51 0.70 -18.55
N ARG A 81 9.13 0.73 -17.36
CA ARG A 81 8.52 0.35 -16.08
C ARG A 81 7.66 1.45 -15.45
N GLY A 82 7.49 2.60 -16.12
CA GLY A 82 6.89 3.82 -15.56
C GLY A 82 7.93 4.69 -14.82
N GLN A 83 7.89 6.00 -15.05
CA GLN A 83 8.96 6.95 -14.70
C GLN A 83 9.21 7.14 -13.19
N ASP A 84 8.39 6.59 -12.28
CA ASP A 84 8.26 7.07 -10.91
C ASP A 84 8.80 6.20 -9.78
N PHE A 85 9.47 5.06 -10.08
CA PHE A 85 10.07 4.23 -9.02
C PHE A 85 11.57 4.51 -8.80
N ARG A 86 12.03 5.72 -9.08
CA ARG A 86 13.47 6.10 -8.97
C ARG A 86 13.91 6.51 -7.56
N THR A 87 13.01 6.60 -6.60
CA THR A 87 13.31 7.09 -5.26
C THR A 87 13.17 6.04 -4.17
N LEU A 88 13.54 4.78 -4.46
CA LEU A 88 13.87 3.89 -3.36
C LEU A 88 15.22 4.30 -2.79
N PRO A 89 15.36 4.44 -1.46
CA PRO A 89 16.60 4.86 -0.83
C PRO A 89 17.77 3.97 -1.23
N ALA A 90 18.90 4.54 -1.60
CA ALA A 90 20.15 3.82 -1.72
C ALA A 90 20.50 3.23 -0.34
N GLY A 91 20.36 1.90 -0.17
CA GLY A 91 20.71 1.22 1.08
C GLY A 91 19.79 0.09 1.53
N HIS A 92 18.64 -0.15 0.85
CA HIS A 92 17.78 -1.30 1.16
C HIS A 92 18.31 -2.60 0.52
N SER A 93 17.98 -3.75 1.11
CA SER A 93 18.36 -5.03 0.53
C SER A 93 17.66 -5.20 -0.82
N GLY A 94 18.37 -5.61 -1.88
CA GLY A 94 17.81 -5.83 -3.21
C GLY A 94 16.59 -6.78 -3.24
N ALA A 95 16.42 -7.60 -2.20
CA ALA A 95 15.26 -8.47 -2.01
C ALA A 95 13.97 -7.70 -1.62
N ALA A 96 14.07 -6.69 -0.74
CA ALA A 96 12.92 -5.86 -0.34
C ALA A 96 12.40 -5.02 -1.51
N ASP A 97 13.32 -4.43 -2.27
CA ASP A 97 13.03 -3.67 -3.48
C ASP A 97 12.34 -4.53 -4.54
N ALA A 98 12.81 -5.77 -4.72
CA ALA A 98 12.20 -6.72 -5.65
C ALA A 98 10.77 -7.10 -5.25
N LEU A 99 10.46 -7.21 -3.95
CA LEU A 99 9.11 -7.46 -3.45
C LEU A 99 8.18 -6.26 -3.72
N LEU A 100 8.66 -5.05 -3.45
CA LEU A 100 7.91 -3.82 -3.74
C LEU A 100 7.65 -3.66 -5.24
N ASP A 101 8.67 -3.83 -6.07
CA ASP A 101 8.53 -3.84 -7.53
C ASP A 101 7.49 -4.85 -8.02
N ALA A 102 7.46 -6.05 -7.41
CA ALA A 102 6.48 -7.06 -7.74
C ALA A 102 5.07 -6.66 -7.32
N LEU A 103 4.91 -6.04 -6.14
CA LEU A 103 3.63 -5.53 -5.66
C LEU A 103 3.09 -4.44 -6.59
N VAL A 104 3.92 -3.46 -6.92
CA VAL A 104 3.52 -2.36 -7.79
C VAL A 104 3.11 -2.85 -9.18
N ARG A 105 3.85 -3.81 -9.76
CA ARG A 105 3.45 -4.42 -11.03
C ARG A 105 2.10 -5.15 -10.95
N ASP A 106 1.85 -5.86 -9.85
CA ASP A 106 0.57 -6.54 -9.62
C ASP A 106 -0.58 -5.54 -9.54
N ILE A 107 -0.41 -4.46 -8.80
CA ILE A 107 -1.45 -3.42 -8.66
C ILE A 107 -1.67 -2.66 -9.97
N ARG A 108 -0.61 -2.33 -10.73
CA ARG A 108 -0.76 -1.74 -12.08
C ARG A 108 -1.53 -2.64 -13.04
N ALA A 109 -1.26 -3.95 -13.00
CA ALA A 109 -2.01 -4.90 -13.80
C ALA A 109 -3.50 -4.93 -13.42
N ARG A 110 -3.81 -4.86 -12.12
CA ARG A 110 -5.20 -4.75 -11.62
C ARG A 110 -5.85 -3.43 -12.03
N GLN A 111 -5.13 -2.30 -11.90
CA GLN A 111 -5.59 -0.98 -12.34
C GLN A 111 -5.94 -0.99 -13.85
N SER A 112 -5.06 -1.53 -14.69
CA SER A 112 -5.31 -1.64 -16.13
C SER A 112 -6.52 -2.52 -16.45
N MET A 113 -6.71 -3.62 -15.69
CA MET A 113 -7.91 -4.46 -15.86
C MET A 113 -9.18 -3.74 -15.41
N VAL A 114 -9.15 -3.00 -14.28
CA VAL A 114 -10.28 -2.21 -13.80
C VAL A 114 -10.64 -1.13 -14.80
N ARG A 115 -9.65 -0.41 -15.33
CA ARG A 115 -9.86 0.60 -16.37
C ARG A 115 -10.53 0.00 -17.60
N ALA A 116 -9.99 -1.11 -18.12
CA ALA A 116 -10.59 -1.79 -19.27
C ALA A 116 -12.02 -2.29 -19.02
N ILE A 117 -12.32 -2.73 -17.80
CA ILE A 117 -13.68 -3.13 -17.41
C ILE A 117 -14.64 -1.94 -17.41
N LEU A 118 -14.18 -0.78 -16.91
CA LEU A 118 -14.98 0.46 -16.92
C LEU A 118 -15.16 0.99 -18.36
N ASP A 119 -14.12 0.91 -19.21
CA ASP A 119 -14.21 1.24 -20.63
C ASP A 119 -15.21 0.32 -21.36
N ASP A 120 -15.14 -1.00 -21.15
CA ASP A 120 -16.04 -2.00 -21.74
C ASP A 120 -17.51 -1.80 -21.28
N ALA A 121 -17.73 -1.19 -20.11
CA ALA A 121 -19.05 -0.91 -19.54
C ALA A 121 -19.57 0.51 -19.87
N ASP A 122 -18.87 1.31 -20.65
CA ASP A 122 -19.16 2.73 -20.90
C ASP A 122 -19.20 3.59 -19.60
N GLU A 123 -18.49 3.15 -18.54
CA GLU A 123 -18.44 3.82 -17.24
C GLU A 123 -17.09 4.52 -16.97
N ALA A 124 -16.20 4.57 -17.93
CA ALA A 124 -14.86 5.17 -17.79
C ALA A 124 -14.91 6.71 -17.78
N LEU A 125 -15.51 7.27 -16.74
CA LEU A 125 -15.62 8.72 -16.55
C LEU A 125 -14.35 9.27 -15.89
N PRO A 126 -13.69 10.28 -16.50
CA PRO A 126 -12.54 10.93 -15.88
C PRO A 126 -12.90 11.60 -14.55
N LEU A 127 -12.07 11.39 -13.55
CA LEU A 127 -12.18 12.02 -12.23
C LEU A 127 -11.44 13.36 -12.27
N PRO A 128 -12.14 14.50 -12.22
CA PRO A 128 -11.54 15.81 -12.51
C PRO A 128 -10.57 16.29 -11.43
N PHE A 129 -10.54 15.65 -10.27
CA PHE A 129 -9.62 15.99 -9.18
C PHE A 129 -8.23 15.35 -9.32
N ILE A 130 -8.06 14.36 -10.18
CA ILE A 130 -6.75 13.76 -10.45
C ILE A 130 -5.89 14.75 -11.25
N GLY A 131 -4.74 15.14 -10.68
CA GLY A 131 -3.85 16.12 -11.29
C GLY A 131 -4.43 17.56 -11.30
N SER A 132 -5.40 17.86 -10.43
CA SER A 132 -6.05 19.19 -10.39
C SER A 132 -5.32 20.20 -9.52
N ALA A 133 -4.27 19.79 -8.79
CA ALA A 133 -3.51 20.62 -7.88
C ALA A 133 -2.01 20.57 -8.17
N SER A 134 -1.29 21.58 -7.68
CA SER A 134 0.16 21.69 -7.74
C SER A 134 0.73 22.14 -6.39
N ILE A 135 2.03 21.95 -6.17
CA ILE A 135 2.71 22.44 -4.95
C ILE A 135 2.55 23.96 -4.79
N SER A 136 2.47 24.71 -5.91
CA SER A 136 2.30 26.17 -5.88
C SER A 136 0.96 26.65 -5.35
N ASP A 137 -0.08 25.81 -5.33
CA ASP A 137 -1.39 26.16 -4.76
C ASP A 137 -1.36 26.25 -3.23
N GLY A 138 -0.35 25.64 -2.60
CA GLY A 138 -0.14 25.65 -1.16
C GLY A 138 -1.00 24.60 -0.43
N VAL A 139 -0.53 24.24 0.76
CA VAL A 139 -1.15 23.21 1.60
C VAL A 139 -2.62 23.47 1.93
N PRO A 140 -3.03 24.71 2.35
CA PRO A 140 -4.43 24.97 2.71
C PRO A 140 -5.42 24.76 1.55
N ALA A 141 -5.04 25.15 0.34
CA ALA A 141 -5.90 25.03 -0.84
C ALA A 141 -6.12 23.55 -1.21
N VAL A 142 -5.06 22.75 -1.17
CA VAL A 142 -5.15 21.31 -1.46
C VAL A 142 -5.96 20.58 -0.38
N VAL A 143 -5.76 20.89 0.90
CA VAL A 143 -6.55 20.34 2.01
C VAL A 143 -8.03 20.67 1.83
N ALA A 144 -8.37 21.92 1.52
CA ALA A 144 -9.76 22.33 1.28
C ALA A 144 -10.38 21.59 0.07
N SER A 145 -9.63 21.43 -1.01
CA SER A 145 -10.05 20.66 -2.20
C SER A 145 -10.34 19.20 -1.86
N ILE A 146 -9.42 18.52 -1.13
CA ILE A 146 -9.60 17.12 -0.72
C ILE A 146 -10.82 17.00 0.20
N ARG A 147 -10.94 17.84 1.26
CA ARG A 147 -12.09 17.82 2.18
C ARG A 147 -13.41 18.05 1.46
N GLY A 148 -13.45 19.03 0.58
CA GLY A 148 -14.65 19.35 -0.22
C GLY A 148 -15.06 18.18 -1.12
N ARG A 149 -14.09 17.55 -1.79
CA ARG A 149 -14.39 16.42 -2.67
C ARG A 149 -14.86 15.19 -1.90
N LEU A 150 -14.25 14.89 -0.74
CA LEU A 150 -14.64 13.77 0.09
C LEU A 150 -15.92 14.04 0.90
N ASN A 151 -16.41 15.28 0.91
CA ASN A 151 -17.49 15.74 1.79
C ASN A 151 -17.24 15.29 3.23
N LEU A 152 -16.08 15.66 3.77
CA LEU A 152 -15.58 15.20 5.05
C LEU A 152 -15.01 16.35 5.86
N ASP A 153 -15.49 16.49 7.09
CA ASP A 153 -14.93 17.39 8.08
C ASP A 153 -14.20 16.62 9.22
N LEU A 154 -13.47 17.34 10.04
CA LEU A 154 -12.70 16.76 11.15
C LEU A 154 -13.60 16.22 12.27
N VAL A 155 -14.76 16.82 12.46
CA VAL A 155 -15.69 16.38 13.50
C VAL A 155 -16.16 14.98 13.18
N ALA A 156 -16.53 14.73 11.92
CA ALA A 156 -16.95 13.40 11.47
C ALA A 156 -15.86 12.32 11.64
N LEU A 157 -14.57 12.68 11.54
CA LEU A 157 -13.46 11.74 11.77
C LEU A 157 -13.23 11.42 13.25
N ARG A 158 -13.70 12.27 14.16
CA ARG A 158 -13.41 12.18 15.60
C ARG A 158 -14.58 11.72 16.45
N THR A 159 -15.80 11.77 15.90
CA THR A 159 -17.02 11.41 16.61
C THR A 159 -17.70 10.21 15.98
N HIS A 160 -18.22 9.33 16.83
CA HIS A 160 -19.12 8.27 16.42
C HIS A 160 -20.54 8.84 16.27
N ASP A 161 -21.27 8.38 15.23
CA ASP A 161 -22.63 8.82 14.95
C ASP A 161 -23.55 8.70 16.17
N ARG A 162 -24.26 9.78 16.51
CA ARG A 162 -25.43 9.92 17.40
C ARG A 162 -25.24 10.01 18.92
N VAL A 163 -24.07 9.76 19.50
CA VAL A 163 -23.94 9.71 20.98
C VAL A 163 -22.77 10.55 21.52
N CYS A 164 -22.13 11.41 20.73
CA CYS A 164 -20.95 12.21 21.15
C CYS A 164 -19.79 11.38 21.73
N ASN A 165 -19.69 10.10 21.40
CA ASN A 165 -18.58 9.27 21.79
C ASN A 165 -17.43 9.42 20.77
N GLN A 166 -16.21 9.35 21.27
CA GLN A 166 -15.01 9.37 20.41
C GLN A 166 -15.04 8.15 19.47
N ALA A 167 -14.82 8.38 18.16
CA ALA A 167 -14.66 7.30 17.20
C ALA A 167 -13.35 6.54 17.49
N SER A 168 -13.34 5.24 17.27
CA SER A 168 -12.09 4.47 17.28
C SER A 168 -11.21 4.81 16.06
N VAL A 169 -9.94 4.46 16.13
CA VAL A 169 -8.99 4.66 15.01
C VAL A 169 -9.46 3.92 13.76
N GLU A 170 -10.02 2.72 13.92
CA GLU A 170 -10.55 1.89 12.84
C GLU A 170 -11.80 2.49 12.22
N GLU A 171 -12.69 3.07 13.02
CA GLU A 171 -13.89 3.77 12.52
C GLU A 171 -13.53 5.04 11.77
N ALA A 172 -12.62 5.85 12.29
CA ALA A 172 -12.11 7.05 11.63
C ALA A 172 -11.47 6.72 10.27
N PHE A 173 -10.60 5.70 10.23
CA PHE A 173 -10.02 5.23 8.97
C PHE A 173 -11.08 4.65 8.03
N GLY A 174 -12.04 3.87 8.55
CA GLY A 174 -13.13 3.29 7.76
C GLY A 174 -13.99 4.35 7.10
N LEU A 175 -14.31 5.44 7.81
CA LEU A 175 -15.03 6.58 7.26
C LEU A 175 -14.22 7.29 6.17
N LEU A 176 -12.96 7.62 6.44
CA LEU A 176 -12.07 8.29 5.48
C LEU A 176 -11.91 7.45 4.20
N ARG A 177 -11.66 6.14 4.35
CA ARG A 177 -11.57 5.20 3.24
C ARG A 177 -12.86 5.13 2.45
N GLY A 178 -14.00 4.99 3.14
CA GLY A 178 -15.32 4.95 2.49
C GLY A 178 -15.62 6.20 1.68
N ARG A 179 -15.22 7.38 2.16
CA ARG A 179 -15.36 8.66 1.43
C ARG A 179 -14.45 8.72 0.20
N ALA A 180 -13.21 8.25 0.33
CA ALA A 180 -12.29 8.14 -0.82
C ALA A 180 -12.81 7.14 -1.87
N GLU A 181 -13.32 6.00 -1.43
CA GLU A 181 -13.92 4.99 -2.32
C GLU A 181 -15.21 5.50 -3.00
N ALA A 182 -16.01 6.30 -2.32
CA ALA A 182 -17.25 6.88 -2.88
C ALA A 182 -16.99 7.87 -4.02
N VAL A 183 -15.81 8.48 -4.09
CA VAL A 183 -15.44 9.40 -5.18
C VAL A 183 -14.67 8.71 -6.32
N GLY A 184 -14.57 7.37 -6.30
CA GLY A 184 -13.99 6.56 -7.36
C GLY A 184 -12.54 6.13 -7.15
N ILE A 185 -11.97 6.28 -5.96
CA ILE A 185 -10.61 5.84 -5.64
C ILE A 185 -10.65 4.41 -5.08
N PHE A 186 -9.81 3.50 -5.60
CA PHE A 186 -9.69 2.15 -5.08
C PHE A 186 -8.61 2.09 -4.00
N VAL A 187 -9.00 1.86 -2.74
CA VAL A 187 -8.09 1.84 -1.59
C VAL A 187 -7.86 0.42 -1.10
N LEU A 188 -6.62 -0.07 -1.19
CA LEU A 188 -6.22 -1.42 -0.83
C LEU A 188 -5.30 -1.41 0.40
N LEU A 189 -5.45 -2.41 1.28
CA LEU A 189 -4.56 -2.67 2.40
C LEU A 189 -3.70 -3.90 2.08
N ILE A 190 -2.46 -3.71 1.68
CA ILE A 190 -1.57 -4.79 1.22
C ILE A 190 -0.14 -4.50 1.67
N GLY A 191 0.41 -5.36 2.53
CA GLY A 191 1.81 -5.33 2.96
C GLY A 191 2.59 -6.59 2.60
N ASN A 192 2.02 -7.49 1.75
CA ASN A 192 2.70 -8.69 1.29
C ASN A 192 2.14 -9.17 -0.06
N LEU A 193 2.81 -10.14 -0.66
CA LEU A 193 2.43 -10.73 -1.95
C LEU A 193 1.65 -12.05 -1.81
N GLY A 194 0.75 -12.09 -0.82
CA GLY A 194 -0.13 -13.25 -0.59
C GLY A 194 0.40 -14.28 0.41
N SER A 195 1.57 -14.06 1.00
CA SER A 195 2.17 -14.89 2.05
C SER A 195 2.90 -14.02 3.06
N HIS A 196 2.89 -14.41 4.33
CA HIS A 196 3.66 -13.74 5.39
C HIS A 196 5.18 -13.76 5.15
N HIS A 197 5.70 -14.76 4.42
CA HIS A 197 7.10 -14.78 4.00
C HIS A 197 7.47 -13.71 2.96
N THR A 198 6.49 -13.00 2.44
CA THR A 198 6.66 -11.92 1.46
C THR A 198 6.19 -10.59 2.02
N ALA A 199 6.19 -10.47 3.35
CA ALA A 199 5.94 -9.20 4.03
C ALA A 199 6.99 -8.17 3.61
N ILE A 200 6.55 -6.96 3.32
CA ILE A 200 7.41 -5.84 2.91
C ILE A 200 7.49 -4.89 4.09
N ASP A 201 8.71 -4.57 4.50
CA ASP A 201 8.94 -3.74 5.67
C ASP A 201 8.46 -2.30 5.48
N LEU A 202 8.06 -1.66 6.58
CA LEU A 202 7.60 -0.27 6.61
C LEU A 202 8.67 0.75 6.22
N GLU A 203 9.94 0.37 6.36
CA GLU A 203 11.06 1.17 5.87
C GLU A 203 11.14 1.19 4.35
N THR A 204 10.66 0.11 3.69
CA THR A 204 10.63 0.00 2.24
C THR A 204 9.45 0.77 1.65
N PHE A 205 8.23 0.64 2.22
CA PHE A 205 7.09 1.46 1.83
C PHE A 205 6.01 1.49 2.92
N ARG A 206 5.29 2.61 3.02
CA ARG A 206 4.10 2.78 3.86
C ARG A 206 2.83 2.83 3.04
N GLY A 207 2.91 3.45 1.88
CA GLY A 207 1.84 3.52 0.90
C GLY A 207 2.38 3.84 -0.49
N PHE A 208 1.52 3.78 -1.48
CA PHE A 208 1.74 4.36 -2.80
C PHE A 208 0.43 4.64 -3.51
N ALA A 209 0.46 5.67 -4.37
CA ALA A 209 -0.62 6.03 -5.26
C ALA A 209 -0.27 5.70 -6.71
N LEU A 210 -1.23 5.19 -7.46
CA LEU A 210 -1.19 5.06 -8.92
C LEU A 210 -2.22 6.01 -9.50
N ALA A 211 -1.76 7.18 -9.93
CA ALA A 211 -2.60 8.20 -10.53
C ALA A 211 -3.09 7.74 -11.90
N ASP A 212 -4.39 7.66 -12.06
CA ASP A 212 -5.09 7.40 -13.32
C ASP A 212 -6.41 8.17 -13.28
N SER A 213 -6.77 8.81 -14.39
CA SER A 213 -7.95 9.68 -14.43
C SER A 213 -9.28 8.92 -14.30
N VAL A 214 -9.31 7.60 -14.50
CA VAL A 214 -10.52 6.76 -14.47
C VAL A 214 -10.49 5.77 -13.31
N ALA A 215 -9.35 5.15 -13.08
CA ALA A 215 -9.19 4.09 -12.08
C ALA A 215 -7.97 4.36 -11.16
N PRO A 216 -7.97 5.42 -10.34
CA PRO A 216 -6.88 5.67 -9.40
C PRO A 216 -6.87 4.63 -8.27
N PHE A 217 -5.67 4.15 -7.94
CA PHE A 217 -5.45 3.21 -6.84
C PHE A 217 -4.58 3.83 -5.76
N VAL A 218 -4.93 3.57 -4.51
CA VAL A 218 -4.10 3.80 -3.33
C VAL A 218 -3.85 2.47 -2.65
N VAL A 219 -2.60 2.19 -2.31
CA VAL A 219 -2.22 1.00 -1.54
C VAL A 219 -1.56 1.46 -0.24
N ILE A 220 -2.03 0.93 0.88
CA ILE A 220 -1.48 1.18 2.21
C ILE A 220 -0.90 -0.13 2.73
N ASN A 221 0.28 -0.08 3.32
CA ASN A 221 0.90 -1.25 3.94
C ASN A 221 0.13 -1.64 5.21
N ASP A 222 -0.56 -2.78 5.17
CA ASP A 222 -1.35 -3.31 6.30
C ASP A 222 -0.51 -3.80 7.48
N GLN A 223 0.83 -3.74 7.37
CA GLN A 223 1.75 -4.03 8.47
C GLN A 223 1.99 -2.81 9.36
N ASP A 224 1.58 -1.61 8.95
CA ASP A 224 1.72 -0.38 9.75
C ASP A 224 0.70 -0.32 10.90
N ASN A 225 0.93 0.58 11.83
CA ASN A 225 -0.01 0.88 12.90
C ASN A 225 -1.31 1.46 12.31
N HIS A 226 -2.46 1.02 12.81
CA HIS A 226 -3.76 1.52 12.38
C HIS A 226 -3.88 3.04 12.50
N THR A 227 -3.24 3.65 13.53
CA THR A 227 -3.18 5.12 13.69
C THR A 227 -2.43 5.84 12.57
N ALA A 228 -1.55 5.14 11.84
CA ALA A 228 -0.81 5.70 10.71
C ALA A 228 -1.58 5.58 9.38
N TRP A 229 -2.56 4.68 9.27
CA TRP A 229 -3.27 4.44 8.01
C TRP A 229 -4.02 5.66 7.50
N SER A 230 -4.66 6.43 8.38
CA SER A 230 -5.35 7.68 7.99
C SER A 230 -4.37 8.71 7.43
N PHE A 231 -3.20 8.86 8.06
CA PHE A 231 -2.15 9.73 7.56
C PHE A 231 -1.64 9.29 6.19
N THR A 232 -1.31 8.01 6.06
CA THR A 232 -0.84 7.43 4.78
C THR A 232 -1.90 7.60 3.70
N LEU A 233 -3.20 7.35 4.00
CA LEU A 233 -4.26 7.54 3.01
C LEU A 233 -4.33 8.98 2.51
N VAL A 234 -4.33 9.97 3.40
CA VAL A 234 -4.39 11.40 3.00
C VAL A 234 -3.12 11.82 2.25
N HIS A 235 -1.97 11.30 2.63
CA HIS A 235 -0.71 11.51 1.93
C HIS A 235 -0.81 11.01 0.47
N GLU A 236 -1.30 9.80 0.26
CA GLU A 236 -1.50 9.23 -1.08
C GLU A 236 -2.61 9.95 -1.87
N LEU A 237 -3.64 10.47 -1.19
CA LEU A 237 -4.63 11.35 -1.84
C LEU A 237 -3.96 12.63 -2.35
N ALA A 238 -3.04 13.23 -1.59
CA ALA A 238 -2.32 14.42 -2.05
C ALA A 238 -1.52 14.13 -3.34
N HIS A 239 -0.87 12.96 -3.44
CA HIS A 239 -0.23 12.51 -4.69
C HIS A 239 -1.23 12.42 -5.86
N LEU A 240 -2.43 11.88 -5.64
CA LEU A 240 -3.47 11.82 -6.68
C LEU A 240 -3.91 13.21 -7.12
N TRP A 241 -4.08 14.17 -6.18
CA TRP A 241 -4.44 15.55 -6.51
C TRP A 241 -3.37 16.27 -7.32
N ILE A 242 -2.09 16.00 -7.08
CA ILE A 242 -0.97 16.52 -7.87
C ILE A 242 -0.86 15.78 -9.22
N GLY A 243 -1.46 14.60 -9.36
CA GLY A 243 -1.35 13.76 -10.57
C GLY A 243 -0.05 12.97 -10.63
N GLU A 244 0.65 12.85 -9.51
CA GLU A 244 1.91 12.12 -9.41
C GLU A 244 1.65 10.67 -8.98
N THR A 245 2.29 9.74 -9.69
CA THR A 245 2.38 8.35 -9.25
C THR A 245 3.67 8.19 -8.45
N GLY A 246 3.59 7.87 -7.18
CA GLY A 246 4.77 7.76 -6.33
C GLY A 246 4.66 6.65 -5.29
N VAL A 247 5.80 6.18 -4.80
CA VAL A 247 5.91 5.27 -3.66
C VAL A 247 6.43 6.06 -2.47
N SER A 248 5.60 6.19 -1.43
CA SER A 248 5.97 6.85 -0.18
C SER A 248 6.78 5.91 0.70
N GLY A 249 8.06 6.18 0.78
CA GLY A 249 9.01 5.47 1.65
C GLY A 249 9.42 6.30 2.87
N ALA A 250 10.31 5.77 3.69
CA ALA A 250 10.84 6.42 4.88
C ALA A 250 11.73 7.67 4.60
N GLN A 251 11.97 8.03 3.34
CA GLN A 251 12.79 9.19 2.99
C GLN A 251 11.97 10.47 2.78
N PHE A 252 12.08 11.38 3.72
CA PHE A 252 11.51 12.74 3.74
C PHE A 252 12.22 13.73 2.78
N GLY A 253 12.79 13.28 1.64
CA GLY A 253 13.81 14.06 0.92
C GLY A 253 13.28 14.97 -0.20
N SER A 254 12.25 14.58 -0.93
CA SER A 254 11.79 15.35 -2.09
C SER A 254 10.83 16.49 -1.69
N PRO A 255 10.76 17.59 -2.45
CA PRO A 255 9.78 18.66 -2.22
C PRO A 255 8.33 18.15 -2.25
N ILE A 256 8.02 17.22 -3.14
CA ILE A 256 6.67 16.61 -3.29
C ILE A 256 6.32 15.81 -2.04
N GLU A 257 7.21 14.93 -1.56
CA GLU A 257 6.98 14.14 -0.36
C GLU A 257 6.75 15.00 0.89
N ARG A 258 7.55 16.09 1.03
CA ARG A 258 7.34 17.04 2.13
C ARG A 258 6.00 17.74 2.03
N PHE A 259 5.61 18.14 0.83
CA PHE A 259 4.33 18.78 0.59
C PHE A 259 3.16 17.82 0.90
N CYS A 260 3.19 16.57 0.44
CA CYS A 260 2.17 15.57 0.73
C CYS A 260 2.09 15.26 2.24
N ASN A 261 3.23 15.21 2.95
CA ASN A 261 3.26 15.10 4.40
C ASN A 261 2.62 16.30 5.10
N ASP A 262 2.89 17.52 4.63
CA ASP A 262 2.31 18.73 5.19
C ASP A 262 0.79 18.78 4.92
N VAL A 263 0.33 18.37 3.74
CA VAL A 263 -1.11 18.21 3.41
C VAL A 263 -1.77 17.20 4.33
N ALA A 264 -1.20 16.01 4.49
CA ALA A 264 -1.75 14.98 5.36
C ALA A 264 -1.80 15.43 6.83
N GLY A 265 -0.73 16.07 7.30
CA GLY A 265 -0.67 16.64 8.64
C GLY A 265 -1.71 17.72 8.88
N GLU A 266 -1.90 18.63 7.92
CA GLU A 266 -2.86 19.74 8.03
C GLU A 266 -4.31 19.24 7.88
N PHE A 267 -4.54 18.23 7.04
CA PHE A 267 -5.84 17.60 6.89
C PHE A 267 -6.33 16.94 8.18
N LEU A 268 -5.47 16.18 8.88
CA LEU A 268 -5.85 15.41 10.07
C LEU A 268 -5.74 16.20 11.37
N LEU A 269 -4.84 17.16 11.41
CA LEU A 269 -4.56 17.98 12.58
C LEU A 269 -4.16 19.40 12.14
N PRO A 270 -5.12 20.35 12.02
CA PRO A 270 -4.83 21.74 11.74
C PRO A 270 -3.84 22.35 12.73
N ALA A 271 -2.99 23.26 12.24
CA ALA A 271 -1.97 23.90 13.07
C ALA A 271 -2.56 24.68 14.25
N GLU A 272 -3.76 25.26 14.08
CA GLU A 272 -4.47 26.00 15.12
C GLU A 272 -4.79 25.14 16.34
N GLU A 273 -5.01 23.83 16.16
CA GLU A 273 -5.30 22.95 17.28
C GLU A 273 -4.08 22.64 18.15
N LEU A 274 -2.87 22.78 17.61
CA LEU A 274 -1.64 22.54 18.37
C LEU A 274 -1.46 23.57 19.52
N HIS A 275 -2.08 24.76 19.42
CA HIS A 275 -2.05 25.74 20.51
C HIS A 275 -2.72 25.24 21.80
N GLN A 276 -3.57 24.22 21.71
CA GLN A 276 -4.18 23.58 22.88
C GLN A 276 -3.20 22.66 23.63
N LEU A 277 -2.09 22.30 22.95
CA LEU A 277 -1.08 21.41 23.53
C LEU A 277 0.07 22.27 24.08
N GLU A 278 0.09 22.44 25.38
CA GLU A 278 1.11 23.19 26.14
C GLU A 278 2.44 22.42 26.19
N VAL A 279 3.09 22.28 25.05
CA VAL A 279 4.40 21.62 24.90
C VAL A 279 5.33 22.53 24.12
N ASP A 280 6.48 22.85 24.73
CA ASP A 280 7.54 23.65 24.14
C ASP A 280 8.93 23.01 24.34
N SER A 281 9.98 23.69 23.89
CA SER A 281 11.36 23.20 23.98
C SER A 281 11.89 23.09 25.43
N SER A 282 11.24 23.73 26.41
CA SER A 282 11.58 23.68 27.83
C SER A 282 10.84 22.58 28.58
N THR A 283 9.81 21.99 27.95
CA THR A 283 8.99 20.95 28.57
C THR A 283 9.81 19.67 28.73
N ASN A 284 9.77 19.08 29.96
CA ASN A 284 10.41 17.78 30.20
C ASN A 284 9.88 16.74 29.23
N LEU A 285 10.76 15.89 28.69
CA LEU A 285 10.44 14.92 27.64
C LEU A 285 9.36 13.91 28.05
N GLU A 286 9.35 13.44 29.31
CA GLU A 286 8.33 12.51 29.79
C GLU A 286 6.95 13.18 29.87
N VAL A 287 6.92 14.46 30.28
CA VAL A 287 5.69 15.26 30.34
C VAL A 287 5.20 15.55 28.91
N ALA A 288 6.11 15.92 28.01
CA ALA A 288 5.80 16.14 26.60
C ALA A 288 5.23 14.86 25.97
N GLU A 289 5.88 13.72 26.20
CA GLU A 289 5.44 12.42 25.68
C GLU A 289 4.02 12.07 26.16
N ARG A 290 3.72 12.25 27.44
CA ARG A 290 2.38 11.99 27.99
C ARG A 290 1.33 12.92 27.37
N ARG A 291 1.58 14.25 27.36
CA ARG A 291 0.65 15.24 26.79
C ARG A 291 0.40 14.99 25.31
N ILE A 292 1.46 14.70 24.52
CA ILE A 292 1.35 14.35 23.10
C ILE A 292 0.52 13.09 22.94
N SER A 293 0.72 12.07 23.77
CA SER A 293 -0.03 10.81 23.67
C SER A 293 -1.51 10.99 23.95
N GLU A 294 -1.88 11.71 25.02
CA GLU A 294 -3.26 12.04 25.36
C GLU A 294 -3.93 12.83 24.22
N PHE A 295 -3.28 13.90 23.77
CA PHE A 295 -3.77 14.75 22.69
C PHE A 295 -3.95 13.99 21.35
N ALA A 296 -3.02 13.10 21.02
CA ALA A 296 -3.08 12.31 19.82
C ALA A 296 -4.20 11.25 19.85
N ASN A 297 -4.37 10.60 21.02
CA ASN A 297 -5.44 9.62 21.21
C ASN A 297 -6.83 10.25 21.06
N ASP A 298 -7.04 11.44 21.65
CA ASP A 298 -8.31 12.18 21.55
C ASP A 298 -8.69 12.55 20.10
N ARG A 299 -7.69 12.55 19.20
CA ARG A 299 -7.87 12.98 17.78
C ARG A 299 -7.70 11.86 16.77
N ASN A 300 -7.50 10.63 17.22
CA ASN A 300 -7.25 9.47 16.36
C ASN A 300 -6.06 9.65 15.41
N VAL A 301 -5.01 10.35 15.86
CA VAL A 301 -3.78 10.58 15.10
C VAL A 301 -2.58 9.92 15.77
N SER A 302 -1.51 9.68 15.01
CA SER A 302 -0.31 9.08 15.59
C SER A 302 0.46 10.07 16.47
N HIS A 303 1.01 9.59 17.59
CA HIS A 303 1.87 10.38 18.47
C HIS A 303 3.06 10.99 17.73
N SER A 304 3.67 10.22 16.81
CA SER A 304 4.78 10.68 15.97
C SER A 304 4.39 11.85 15.06
N MET A 305 3.14 11.86 14.53
CA MET A 305 2.64 12.96 13.71
C MET A 305 2.49 14.25 14.54
N VAL A 306 1.95 14.17 15.75
CA VAL A 306 1.82 15.35 16.65
C VAL A 306 3.20 15.89 16.97
N ALA A 307 4.16 15.03 17.37
CA ALA A 307 5.54 15.44 17.65
C ALA A 307 6.21 16.08 16.41
N TYR A 308 6.00 15.54 15.22
CA TYR A 308 6.52 16.10 13.98
C TYR A 308 5.93 17.49 13.70
N LYS A 309 4.61 17.67 13.86
CA LYS A 309 3.99 18.99 13.68
C LYS A 309 4.49 20.02 14.69
N LEU A 310 4.66 19.65 15.98
CA LEU A 310 5.28 20.55 16.98
C LEU A 310 6.69 20.97 16.59
N TYR A 311 7.49 20.06 16.04
CA TYR A 311 8.80 20.38 15.47
C TYR A 311 8.69 21.33 14.27
N ARG A 312 7.75 21.08 13.36
CA ARG A 312 7.57 21.91 12.14
C ARG A 312 7.13 23.34 12.45
N VAL A 313 6.30 23.55 13.48
CA VAL A 313 5.90 24.89 13.94
C VAL A 313 6.91 25.52 14.89
N GLY A 314 8.02 24.84 15.21
CA GLY A 314 9.09 25.37 16.06
C GLY A 314 8.82 25.31 17.55
N SER A 315 7.75 24.64 18.00
CA SER A 315 7.42 24.49 19.44
C SER A 315 8.46 23.62 20.17
N ILE A 316 8.99 22.59 19.50
CA ILE A 316 10.05 21.74 20.06
C ILE A 316 11.28 21.69 19.16
N SER A 317 12.44 21.41 19.75
CA SER A 317 13.69 21.27 19.02
C SER A 317 13.74 19.97 18.18
N GLN A 318 14.63 19.94 17.17
CA GLN A 318 14.86 18.73 16.39
C GLN A 318 15.32 17.53 17.27
N ASN A 319 16.11 17.80 18.31
CA ASN A 319 16.56 16.76 19.22
C ASN A 319 15.39 16.19 20.03
N ASN A 320 14.54 17.05 20.60
CA ASN A 320 13.35 16.62 21.33
C ASN A 320 12.41 15.80 20.43
N TRP A 321 12.20 16.23 19.18
CA TRP A 321 11.41 15.47 18.22
C TRP A 321 12.00 14.08 17.95
N ARG A 322 13.32 13.96 17.73
CA ARG A 322 13.98 12.67 17.50
C ARG A 322 13.84 11.72 18.68
N GLU A 323 14.02 12.24 19.90
CA GLU A 323 13.91 11.46 21.13
C GLU A 323 12.48 10.96 21.36
N LEU A 324 11.47 11.85 21.21
CA LEU A 324 10.06 11.50 21.28
C LEU A 324 9.68 10.45 20.24
N ASN A 325 10.08 10.66 18.98
CA ASN A 325 9.80 9.70 17.90
C ASN A 325 10.42 8.32 18.17
N SER A 326 11.66 8.28 18.69
CA SER A 326 12.34 7.04 19.05
C SER A 326 11.64 6.34 20.22
N SER A 327 11.11 7.11 21.20
CA SER A 327 10.34 6.57 22.31
C SER A 327 9.01 5.96 21.84
N PHE A 328 8.25 6.67 21.01
CA PHE A 328 7.00 6.17 20.43
C PHE A 328 7.21 4.91 19.59
N GLN A 329 8.27 4.88 18.79
CA GLN A 329 8.60 3.71 17.99
C GLN A 329 8.94 2.49 18.85
N ARG A 330 9.72 2.65 19.92
CA ARG A 330 10.05 1.56 20.86
C ARG A 330 8.79 1.02 21.53
N LYS A 331 7.92 1.89 22.03
CA LYS A 331 6.65 1.50 22.69
C LYS A 331 5.75 0.73 21.72
N TRP A 332 5.65 1.19 20.48
CA TRP A 332 4.89 0.49 19.46
C TRP A 332 5.45 -0.89 19.13
N LEU A 333 6.79 -1.02 18.97
CA LEU A 333 7.42 -2.32 18.70
C LEU A 333 7.20 -3.30 19.86
N GLN A 334 7.26 -2.84 21.11
CA GLN A 334 6.98 -3.66 22.28
C GLN A 334 5.51 -4.11 22.33
N ALA A 335 4.57 -3.20 22.12
CA ALA A 335 3.14 -3.52 22.07
C ALA A 335 2.82 -4.53 20.94
N ARG A 336 3.42 -4.34 19.76
CA ARG A 336 3.27 -5.27 18.62
C ARG A 336 3.85 -6.65 18.90
N ALA A 337 4.99 -6.73 19.60
CA ALA A 337 5.58 -8.01 19.99
C ALA A 337 4.68 -8.76 20.98
N ALA A 338 4.14 -8.06 21.99
CA ALA A 338 3.19 -8.62 22.95
C ALA A 338 1.91 -9.10 22.27
N GLN A 339 1.35 -8.31 21.34
CA GLN A 339 0.16 -8.69 20.58
C GLN A 339 0.38 -9.93 19.71
N ARG A 340 1.55 -10.05 19.07
CA ARG A 340 1.92 -11.25 18.29
C ARG A 340 2.04 -12.50 19.16
N GLN A 341 2.56 -12.35 20.39
CA GLN A 341 2.64 -13.47 21.34
C GLN A 341 1.24 -13.92 21.75
N ASN A 342 0.37 -13.00 22.16
CA ASN A 342 -1.01 -13.30 22.53
C ASN A 342 -1.80 -13.96 21.38
N ALA A 343 -1.56 -13.50 20.12
CA ALA A 343 -2.21 -14.07 18.94
C ALA A 343 -1.73 -15.51 18.62
N ARG A 344 -0.50 -15.88 19.00
CA ARG A 344 0.00 -17.26 18.86
C ARG A 344 -0.64 -18.20 19.87
N ASP A 345 -0.97 -17.68 21.06
CA ASP A 345 -1.55 -18.46 22.16
C ASP A 345 -3.07 -18.59 22.02
N SER A 346 -3.71 -17.86 21.08
CA SER A 346 -5.13 -17.97 20.79
C SER A 346 -5.40 -19.04 19.73
N GLU A 347 -6.34 -19.95 20.02
CA GLU A 347 -6.82 -20.94 19.04
C GLU A 347 -7.73 -20.25 18.01
N GLY A 348 -7.37 -20.32 16.72
CA GLY A 348 -8.16 -19.86 15.59
C GLY A 348 -7.78 -18.46 15.10
N GLY A 349 -7.36 -18.33 13.84
CA GLY A 349 -7.14 -17.05 13.18
C GLY A 349 -8.43 -16.43 12.67
N PRO A 350 -8.43 -15.13 12.31
CA PRO A 350 -9.59 -14.48 11.74
C PRO A 350 -10.01 -15.13 10.41
N ASN A 351 -11.31 -15.11 10.12
CA ASN A 351 -11.85 -15.69 8.89
C ASN A 351 -11.19 -15.07 7.65
N TYR A 352 -10.66 -15.91 6.77
CA TYR A 352 -9.96 -15.50 5.54
C TYR A 352 -10.77 -14.49 4.72
N TYR A 353 -12.08 -14.72 4.54
CA TYR A 353 -12.93 -13.86 3.73
C TYR A 353 -13.18 -12.49 4.39
N VAL A 354 -13.25 -12.42 5.71
CA VAL A 354 -13.38 -11.16 6.46
C VAL A 354 -12.13 -10.32 6.27
N VAL A 355 -10.96 -10.91 6.51
CA VAL A 355 -9.66 -10.23 6.33
C VAL A 355 -9.48 -9.79 4.88
N ARG A 356 -9.81 -10.66 3.92
CA ARG A 356 -9.62 -10.36 2.51
C ARG A 356 -10.53 -9.24 2.02
N ARG A 357 -11.79 -9.21 2.46
CA ARG A 357 -12.72 -8.10 2.17
C ARG A 357 -12.23 -6.77 2.74
N HIS A 358 -11.81 -6.79 3.99
CA HIS A 358 -11.23 -5.61 4.62
C HIS A 358 -10.03 -5.07 3.83
N ARG A 359 -9.16 -5.96 3.34
CA ARG A 359 -7.99 -5.58 2.53
C ARG A 359 -8.35 -5.02 1.16
N LEU A 360 -9.35 -5.57 0.50
CA LEU A 360 -9.72 -5.20 -0.87
C LEU A 360 -10.56 -3.92 -0.98
N GLY A 361 -11.25 -3.52 0.09
CA GLY A 361 -12.15 -2.37 0.10
C GLY A 361 -13.50 -2.64 -0.56
N HIS A 362 -14.42 -1.74 -0.26
CA HIS A 362 -15.81 -1.88 -0.75
C HIS A 362 -15.94 -1.51 -2.23
N ALA A 363 -15.22 -0.49 -2.70
CA ALA A 363 -15.31 -0.02 -4.09
C ALA A 363 -14.94 -1.12 -5.09
N LEU A 364 -13.79 -1.79 -4.88
CA LEU A 364 -13.32 -2.83 -5.78
C LEU A 364 -14.23 -4.08 -5.73
N LEU A 365 -14.69 -4.47 -4.54
CA LEU A 365 -15.60 -5.61 -4.38
C LEU A 365 -16.96 -5.33 -5.03
N ASN A 366 -17.51 -4.13 -4.87
CA ASN A 366 -18.79 -3.73 -5.46
C ASN A 366 -18.69 -3.65 -7.00
N LEU A 367 -17.60 -3.09 -7.54
CA LEU A 367 -17.35 -3.07 -8.97
C LEU A 367 -17.33 -4.50 -9.53
N VAL A 368 -16.53 -5.39 -8.94
CA VAL A 368 -16.42 -6.78 -9.41
C VAL A 368 -17.76 -7.50 -9.31
N ARG A 369 -18.52 -7.33 -8.20
CA ARG A 369 -19.84 -7.92 -8.02
C ARG A 369 -20.80 -7.48 -9.12
N ARG A 370 -20.89 -6.18 -9.40
CA ARG A 370 -21.76 -5.59 -10.42
C ARG A 370 -21.38 -6.10 -11.82
N MET A 371 -20.11 -6.02 -12.19
CA MET A 371 -19.64 -6.45 -13.51
C MET A 371 -19.78 -7.96 -13.75
N MET A 372 -19.73 -8.76 -12.69
CA MET A 372 -20.03 -10.21 -12.79
C MET A 372 -21.55 -10.46 -12.96
N ALA A 373 -22.39 -9.70 -12.25
CA ALA A 373 -23.86 -9.81 -12.40
C ALA A 373 -24.31 -9.41 -13.80
N ASP A 374 -23.67 -8.41 -14.40
CA ASP A 374 -23.95 -7.93 -15.75
C ASP A 374 -23.29 -8.80 -16.85
N GLY A 375 -22.56 -9.87 -16.46
CA GLY A 375 -21.90 -10.79 -17.40
C GLY A 375 -20.65 -10.23 -18.09
N LEU A 376 -20.20 -9.02 -17.72
CA LEU A 376 -19.02 -8.37 -18.28
C LEU A 376 -17.69 -8.92 -17.74
N LEU A 377 -17.74 -9.59 -16.57
CA LEU A 377 -16.56 -10.10 -15.90
C LEU A 377 -16.70 -11.58 -15.52
N SER A 378 -15.85 -12.43 -16.10
CA SER A 378 -15.79 -13.84 -15.72
C SER A 378 -15.14 -14.06 -14.35
N PRO A 379 -15.45 -15.15 -13.61
CA PRO A 379 -14.80 -15.46 -12.33
C PRO A 379 -13.28 -15.52 -12.39
N SER A 380 -12.72 -15.96 -13.53
CA SER A 380 -11.27 -16.01 -13.75
C SER A 380 -10.64 -14.62 -13.86
N LYS A 381 -11.28 -13.68 -14.57
CA LYS A 381 -10.83 -12.28 -14.63
C LYS A 381 -11.05 -11.58 -13.28
N ALA A 382 -12.20 -11.79 -12.64
CA ALA A 382 -12.51 -11.28 -11.30
C ALA A 382 -11.46 -11.71 -10.26
N GLY A 383 -11.05 -12.97 -10.29
CA GLY A 383 -9.98 -13.48 -9.44
C GLY A 383 -8.66 -12.73 -9.63
N LYS A 384 -8.31 -12.36 -10.86
CA LYS A 384 -7.11 -11.55 -11.15
C LYS A 384 -7.22 -10.11 -10.62
N VAL A 385 -8.37 -9.47 -10.83
CA VAL A 385 -8.65 -8.11 -10.30
C VAL A 385 -8.57 -8.09 -8.78
N LEU A 386 -9.18 -9.08 -8.10
CA LEU A 386 -9.17 -9.18 -6.64
C LEU A 386 -7.86 -9.79 -6.07
N GLY A 387 -6.98 -10.32 -6.92
CA GLY A 387 -5.76 -11.02 -6.48
C GLY A 387 -6.06 -12.27 -5.67
N VAL A 388 -7.11 -13.03 -6.03
CA VAL A 388 -7.52 -14.27 -5.37
C VAL A 388 -7.74 -15.39 -6.39
N LYS A 389 -7.83 -16.63 -5.90
CA LYS A 389 -8.21 -17.75 -6.77
C LYS A 389 -9.66 -17.59 -7.22
N PRO A 390 -10.02 -17.97 -8.48
CA PRO A 390 -11.39 -17.82 -8.99
C PRO A 390 -12.47 -18.46 -8.10
N ILE A 391 -12.16 -19.60 -7.46
CA ILE A 391 -13.08 -20.29 -6.55
C ILE A 391 -13.48 -19.48 -5.31
N ASN A 392 -12.65 -18.50 -4.92
CA ASN A 392 -12.89 -17.66 -3.74
C ASN A 392 -13.66 -16.37 -4.08
N VAL A 393 -13.87 -16.06 -5.36
CA VAL A 393 -14.46 -14.79 -5.79
C VAL A 393 -15.89 -14.66 -5.29
N GLU A 394 -16.71 -15.66 -5.53
CA GLU A 394 -18.13 -15.63 -5.18
C GLU A 394 -18.35 -15.41 -3.68
N ALA A 395 -17.61 -16.13 -2.83
CA ALA A 395 -17.68 -15.95 -1.38
C ALA A 395 -17.20 -14.57 -0.90
N LEU A 396 -16.34 -13.89 -1.67
CA LEU A 396 -15.89 -12.53 -1.36
C LEU A 396 -16.93 -11.48 -1.73
N VAL A 397 -17.62 -11.62 -2.87
CA VAL A 397 -18.51 -10.58 -3.39
C VAL A 397 -19.96 -10.71 -2.88
N ASN A 398 -20.46 -11.92 -2.58
CA ASN A 398 -21.87 -12.15 -2.22
C ASN A 398 -22.25 -11.78 -0.77
N VAL A 399 -21.29 -11.59 0.16
CA VAL A 399 -21.59 -11.21 1.57
C VAL A 399 -21.63 -9.69 1.77
N ALA A 400 -21.33 -8.88 0.75
CA ALA A 400 -21.38 -7.41 0.84
C ALA A 400 -22.82 -6.84 0.95
N GLY A 401 -23.87 -7.68 0.87
CA GLY A 401 -25.26 -7.25 0.90
C GLY A 401 -26.01 -7.36 2.23
N SER A 402 -25.42 -7.86 3.32
CA SER A 402 -26.18 -8.21 4.53
C SER A 402 -26.09 -7.23 5.72
N HIS A 403 -25.47 -6.06 5.58
CA HIS A 403 -25.34 -5.12 6.71
C HIS A 403 -26.16 -3.82 6.59
N HIS A 404 -27.18 -3.75 5.71
CA HIS A 404 -28.06 -2.58 5.64
C HIS A 404 -29.57 -2.93 5.73
N SER A 405 -29.95 -4.05 6.31
CA SER A 405 -31.37 -4.34 6.62
C SER A 405 -31.52 -4.93 8.02
N GLY A 406 -31.74 -4.06 9.00
CA GLY A 406 -32.16 -4.44 10.34
C GLY A 406 -31.74 -3.37 11.35
N ARG A 407 -32.58 -2.40 11.66
CA ARG A 407 -33.85 -2.41 12.36
C ARG A 407 -34.58 -1.09 12.16
N ALA A 408 -35.69 -1.13 11.45
CA ALA A 408 -36.81 -0.29 11.76
C ALA A 408 -37.72 -1.13 12.68
N VAL A 409 -37.81 -0.79 13.94
CA VAL A 409 -39.01 -0.73 14.82
C VAL A 409 -38.63 0.16 15.99
#